data_5d9206b28890f25ccd39ecc9ad0a3059
#
_entry.id   5d9206b28890f25ccd39ecc9ad0a3059
#
_cell.length_a   1.000
_cell.length_b   1.000
_cell.length_c   1.000
_cell.angle_alpha   90.00
_cell.angle_beta   90.00
_cell.angle_gamma   90.00
#
_symmetry.space_group_name_H-M   'P 1'
#
loop_
_entity.id
_entity.type
_entity.pdbx_description
1 polymer ?
#
loop_
_entity_poly.entity_id
_entity_poly.type
_entity_poly.pdbx_seq_one_letter_code
_entity_poly.pdbx_strand_id
1 'polypeptide(L)' 'MYITVLDFTEGRVFQYHVEVRYEAIPESEQIEDFLIDEGHRMNDCEWMSHADGEIIEGTAEL' A
#
# COMPACT_ATOMS: atom_id res chain seq x y z
N MET A 1 7.59 -8.33 -2.27
CA MET A 1 7.39 -6.87 -2.52
C MET A 1 6.64 -6.27 -1.36
N TYR A 2 6.80 -5.00 -1.16
CA TYR A 2 6.10 -4.25 -0.12
C TYR A 2 5.12 -3.27 -0.75
N ILE A 3 4.00 -3.06 -0.05
CA ILE A 3 3.00 -2.06 -0.42
C ILE A 3 2.85 -1.10 0.76
N THR A 4 3.07 0.18 0.52
CA THR A 4 2.83 1.22 1.53
C THR A 4 1.57 1.97 1.15
N VAL A 5 0.65 2.08 2.09
CA VAL A 5 -0.67 2.68 1.89
C VAL A 5 -0.83 3.89 2.79
N LEU A 6 -1.21 5.01 2.19
CA LEU A 6 -1.64 6.20 2.91
C LEU A 6 -3.17 6.15 2.98
N ASP A 7 -3.70 5.80 4.15
CA ASP A 7 -5.14 5.68 4.35
C ASP A 7 -5.67 6.98 4.96
N PHE A 8 -6.37 7.76 4.16
CA PHE A 8 -6.87 9.08 4.58
C PHE A 8 -8.10 8.98 5.47
N THR A 9 -8.85 7.87 5.40
CA THR A 9 -9.98 7.62 6.30
C THR A 9 -9.48 7.38 7.72
N GLU A 10 -8.45 6.55 7.86
CA GLU A 10 -7.86 6.21 9.17
C GLU A 10 -6.83 7.24 9.63
N GLY A 11 -6.32 8.07 8.73
CA GLY A 11 -5.21 8.98 9.01
C GLY A 11 -3.92 8.25 9.39
N ARG A 12 -3.68 7.09 8.78
CA ARG A 12 -2.56 6.20 9.11
C ARG A 12 -1.85 5.69 7.87
N VAL A 13 -0.61 5.29 8.07
CA VAL A 13 0.22 4.64 7.06
C VAL A 13 0.30 3.16 7.39
N PHE A 14 -0.01 2.33 6.40
CA PHE A 14 0.10 0.87 6.51
C PHE A 14 1.19 0.39 5.58
N GLN A 15 1.90 -0.67 5.99
CA GLN A 15 2.83 -1.35 5.11
C GLN A 15 2.55 -2.85 5.13
N TYR A 16 2.42 -3.44 3.95
CA TYR A 16 2.18 -4.86 3.79
C TYR A 16 3.31 -5.49 2.99
N HIS A 17 3.70 -6.70 3.38
CA HIS A 17 4.59 -7.53 2.59
C HIS A 17 3.72 -8.54 1.82
N VAL A 18 3.75 -8.49 0.49
CA VAL A 18 2.86 -9.28 -0.36
C VAL A 18 3.64 -10.07 -1.40
N GLU A 19 3.03 -11.15 -1.89
CA GLU A 19 3.49 -11.90 -3.05
C GLU A 19 2.43 -11.85 -4.13
N VAL A 20 2.84 -11.49 -5.35
CA VAL A 20 1.95 -11.52 -6.51
C VAL A 20 1.99 -12.92 -7.09
N ARG A 21 0.84 -13.60 -7.16
CA ARG A 21 0.75 -15.04 -7.48
C ARG A 21 0.22 -15.35 -8.86
N TYR A 22 -0.48 -14.44 -9.49
CA TYR A 22 -1.17 -14.68 -10.76
C TYR A 22 -0.59 -13.81 -11.86
N GLU A 23 0.16 -14.43 -12.79
CA GLU A 23 0.76 -13.70 -13.90
C GLU A 23 -0.26 -13.20 -14.93
N ALA A 24 -1.40 -13.89 -15.04
CA ALA A 24 -2.45 -13.55 -15.99
C ALA A 24 -3.27 -12.31 -15.59
N ILE A 25 -3.18 -11.88 -14.33
CA ILE A 25 -3.90 -10.72 -13.80
C ILE A 25 -2.89 -9.60 -13.56
N PRO A 26 -3.16 -8.37 -14.01
CA PRO A 26 -2.26 -7.24 -13.77
C PRO A 26 -1.93 -7.09 -12.29
N GLU A 27 -0.66 -6.84 -11.99
CA GLU A 27 -0.18 -6.71 -10.61
C GLU A 27 -0.94 -5.64 -9.82
N SER A 28 -1.20 -4.48 -10.44
CA SER A 28 -1.95 -3.40 -9.80
C SER A 28 -3.36 -3.83 -9.40
N GLU A 29 -4.02 -4.63 -10.22
CA GLU A 29 -5.35 -5.15 -9.93
C GLU A 29 -5.33 -6.10 -8.74
N GLN A 30 -4.34 -7.00 -8.67
CA GLN A 30 -4.19 -7.90 -7.53
C GLN A 30 -3.93 -7.15 -6.23
N ILE A 31 -3.12 -6.08 -6.28
CA ILE A 31 -2.83 -5.24 -5.13
C ILE A 31 -4.08 -4.50 -4.66
N GLU A 32 -4.83 -3.91 -5.58
CA GLU A 32 -6.06 -3.19 -5.24
C GLU A 32 -7.10 -4.11 -4.62
N ASP A 33 -7.28 -5.32 -5.17
CA ASP A 33 -8.19 -6.31 -4.60
C ASP A 33 -7.76 -6.70 -3.17
N PHE A 34 -6.47 -6.88 -2.95
CA PHE A 34 -5.93 -7.15 -1.62
C PHE A 34 -6.23 -6.00 -0.65
N LEU A 35 -6.00 -4.76 -1.06
CA LEU A 35 -6.23 -3.59 -0.22
C LEU A 35 -7.71 -3.41 0.13
N ILE A 36 -8.60 -3.68 -0.82
CA ILE A 36 -10.05 -3.67 -0.58
C ILE A 36 -10.42 -4.72 0.45
N ASP A 37 -9.88 -5.93 0.34
CA ASP A 37 -10.13 -7.01 1.31
C ASP A 37 -9.63 -6.65 2.71
N GLU A 38 -8.57 -5.85 2.81
CA GLU A 38 -8.06 -5.35 4.09
C GLU A 38 -8.89 -4.18 4.65
N GLY A 39 -9.86 -3.68 3.90
CA GLY A 39 -10.75 -2.63 4.35
C GLY A 39 -10.38 -1.22 3.91
N HIS A 40 -9.40 -1.07 3.03
CA HIS A 40 -9.03 0.25 2.49
C HIS A 40 -10.02 0.66 1.40
N ARG A 41 -10.36 1.95 1.37
CA ARG A 41 -11.20 2.52 0.31
C ARG A 41 -10.32 3.15 -0.74
N MET A 42 -10.38 2.64 -1.98
CA MET A 42 -9.50 3.11 -3.05
C MET A 42 -9.64 4.60 -3.36
N ASN A 43 -10.82 5.19 -3.11
CA ASN A 43 -11.02 6.63 -3.29
C ASN A 43 -10.43 7.48 -2.15
N ASP A 44 -10.12 6.88 -1.02
CA ASP A 44 -9.65 7.55 0.19
C ASP A 44 -8.26 7.09 0.61
N CYS A 45 -7.51 6.47 -0.29
CA CYS A 45 -6.14 6.06 -0.02
C CYS A 45 -5.26 6.22 -1.26
N GLU A 46 -3.95 6.30 -1.01
CA GLU A 46 -2.92 6.21 -2.03
C GLU A 46 -1.96 5.11 -1.64
N TRP A 47 -1.39 4.45 -2.62
CA TRP A 47 -0.45 3.37 -2.35
C TRP A 47 0.69 3.34 -3.36
N MET A 48 1.78 2.73 -2.95
CA MET A 48 2.90 2.45 -3.84
C MET A 48 3.47 1.07 -3.54
N SER A 49 3.98 0.41 -4.57
CA SER A 49 4.75 -0.82 -4.42
C SER A 49 6.25 -0.49 -4.43
N HIS A 50 7.01 -1.21 -3.62
CA HIS A 50 8.45 -1.04 -3.55
C HIS A 50 9.12 -2.34 -3.08
N ALA A 51 10.42 -2.46 -3.36
CA ALA A 51 11.18 -3.68 -3.06
C ALA A 51 11.74 -3.71 -1.64
N ASP A 52 11.99 -2.54 -1.06
CA ASP A 52 12.61 -2.38 0.25
C ASP A 52 11.57 -1.98 1.29
N GLY A 53 11.49 -2.73 2.39
CA GLY A 53 10.57 -2.43 3.49
C GLY A 53 10.98 -1.28 4.39
N GLU A 54 12.06 -0.58 4.06
CA GLU A 54 12.56 0.53 4.87
C GLU A 54 11.68 1.78 4.74
N ILE A 55 11.40 2.40 5.88
CA ILE A 55 10.74 3.69 5.94
C ILE A 55 11.74 4.70 6.49
N ILE A 56 11.97 5.76 5.74
CA ILE A 56 12.88 6.83 6.17
C ILE A 56 12.05 7.93 6.82
N GLU A 57 12.27 8.12 8.11
CA GLU A 57 11.58 9.17 8.88
C GLU A 57 12.42 10.42 8.91
N GLY A 58 11.77 11.56 8.83
CA GLY A 58 12.41 12.86 8.96
C GLY A 58 11.68 13.70 10.00
N THR A 59 12.37 14.69 10.54
CA THR A 59 11.81 15.67 11.48
C THR A 59 12.04 17.06 10.94
N ALA A 60 10.98 17.87 10.98
CA ALA A 60 11.06 19.26 10.53
C ALA A 60 10.24 20.17 11.44
N GLU A 61 10.66 21.40 11.58
CA GLU A 61 9.85 22.48 12.17
C GLU A 61 9.19 23.27 11.03
N LEU A 62 7.89 23.46 11.14
CA LEU A 62 7.10 24.18 10.15
C LEU A 62 6.64 25.53 10.68
#